data_4af7c6cce61034b239b66a7446ae80da
#
_entry.id   4af7c6cce61034b239b66a7446ae80da
#
_cell.length_a   1.000
_cell.length_b   1.000
_cell.length_c   1.000
_cell.angle_alpha   90.00
_cell.angle_beta   90.00
_cell.angle_gamma   90.00
#
_symmetry.space_group_name_H-M   'P 1'
#
loop_
_entity.id
_entity.type
_entity.pdbx_description
1 polymer ?
#
loop_
_entity_poly.entity_id
_entity_poly.type
_entity_poly.pdbx_seq_one_letter_code
_entity_poly.pdbx_strand_id
1 'polypeptide(L)'
;MIAQRACEPRDAARLMVMDRATGRVEHRVFRDLPEYLTGRDCLVINRTRVVPAKFTAYRRSGGRIGGLFVQEDGPGRWTVLLAGAGRVKETERLRLGDGRWTMALVRRGDRGACDVRIEPPDAAAVVLETIGAAPLPPYIQRSERDPIELRKLDRERYQTVYAETPGAIAAPTAGMHFTPELLRRIREEVGASIANVVLHVGLGTFQPVEVEDLAQHPMHKEWYSLGPDDVATIERARASGGRVVAVGTTSVRVLETCARTEGLRPQSGWTDLLIQPPYEFHATDAMVTNFHLPDSTLLALVFAFAGRDAVLNAYREAIARGYRFYSYGDAMLIL
;
A
#
# COMPACT_ATOMS: atom_id res chain seq x y z
N MET A 1 11.48 -17.10 -1.92
CA MET A 1 10.24 -16.73 -2.62
C MET A 1 9.80 -15.27 -2.38
N ILE A 2 10.33 -14.58 -1.39
CA ILE A 2 10.09 -13.12 -1.21
C ILE A 2 10.83 -12.36 -2.30
N ALA A 3 10.09 -11.66 -3.16
CA ALA A 3 10.67 -10.90 -4.27
C ALA A 3 11.47 -9.70 -3.76
N GLN A 4 12.73 -9.59 -4.15
CA GLN A 4 13.62 -8.50 -3.76
C GLN A 4 13.66 -7.36 -4.79
N ARG A 5 13.09 -7.58 -5.98
CA ARG A 5 12.99 -6.61 -7.08
C ARG A 5 11.64 -6.74 -7.78
N ALA A 6 11.09 -5.61 -8.21
CA ALA A 6 9.92 -5.59 -9.08
C ALA A 6 10.20 -6.31 -10.41
N CYS A 7 9.13 -6.81 -11.03
CA CYS A 7 9.21 -7.37 -12.38
C CYS A 7 9.47 -6.26 -13.41
N GLU A 8 10.22 -6.59 -14.47
CA GLU A 8 10.48 -5.69 -15.59
C GLU A 8 10.14 -6.40 -16.92
N PRO A 9 9.19 -5.89 -17.70
CA PRO A 9 8.27 -4.81 -17.36
C PRO A 9 7.32 -5.20 -16.23
N ARG A 10 6.63 -4.22 -15.59
CA ARG A 10 5.78 -4.42 -14.41
C ARG A 10 4.69 -5.47 -14.64
N ASP A 11 4.07 -5.44 -15.82
CA ASP A 11 2.97 -6.31 -16.24
C ASP A 11 3.41 -7.70 -16.72
N ALA A 12 4.72 -7.99 -16.70
CA ALA A 12 5.25 -9.33 -16.91
C ALA A 12 5.22 -10.21 -15.64
N ALA A 13 4.77 -9.68 -14.50
CA ALA A 13 4.50 -10.47 -13.31
C ALA A 13 3.47 -11.55 -13.61
N ARG A 14 3.53 -12.69 -12.92
CA ARG A 14 2.50 -13.72 -13.07
C ARG A 14 1.20 -13.28 -12.43
N LEU A 15 0.10 -13.75 -13.00
CA LEU A 15 -1.25 -13.56 -12.51
C LEU A 15 -1.89 -14.93 -12.27
N MET A 16 -2.29 -15.20 -11.04
CA MET A 16 -3.16 -16.32 -10.71
C MET A 16 -4.60 -15.82 -10.74
N VAL A 17 -5.41 -16.34 -11.65
CA VAL A 17 -6.84 -16.06 -11.70
C VAL A 17 -7.57 -17.13 -10.93
N MET A 18 -8.37 -16.75 -9.95
CA MET A 18 -9.14 -17.64 -9.08
C MET A 18 -10.62 -17.33 -9.18
N ASP A 19 -11.40 -18.30 -9.53
CA ASP A 19 -12.86 -18.28 -9.40
C ASP A 19 -13.23 -18.68 -7.96
N ARG A 20 -13.76 -17.73 -7.18
CA ARG A 20 -14.07 -17.94 -5.76
C ARG A 20 -15.24 -18.89 -5.53
N ALA A 21 -16.15 -19.04 -6.50
CA ALA A 21 -17.30 -19.91 -6.37
C ALA A 21 -16.91 -21.39 -6.51
N THR A 22 -15.93 -21.68 -7.38
CA THR A 22 -15.51 -23.07 -7.70
C THR A 22 -14.15 -23.43 -7.10
N GLY A 23 -13.35 -22.45 -6.70
CA GLY A 23 -11.97 -22.63 -6.27
C GLY A 23 -10.99 -22.94 -7.42
N ARG A 24 -11.46 -22.94 -8.68
CA ARG A 24 -10.57 -23.15 -9.84
C ARG A 24 -9.56 -22.03 -9.98
N VAL A 25 -8.33 -22.40 -10.34
CA VAL A 25 -7.26 -21.45 -10.62
C VAL A 25 -6.75 -21.61 -12.04
N GLU A 26 -6.36 -20.48 -12.63
CA GLU A 26 -5.66 -20.39 -13.91
C GLU A 26 -4.36 -19.60 -13.72
N HIS A 27 -3.35 -19.91 -14.56
CA HIS A 27 -2.06 -19.25 -14.51
C HIS A 27 -1.86 -18.41 -15.77
N ARG A 28 -1.67 -17.12 -15.57
CA ARG A 28 -1.57 -16.08 -16.60
C ARG A 28 -0.38 -15.15 -16.31
N VAL A 29 -0.23 -14.17 -17.16
CA VAL A 29 0.67 -13.01 -16.96
C VAL A 29 -0.21 -11.79 -16.70
N PHE A 30 0.27 -10.83 -15.92
CA PHE A 30 -0.57 -9.69 -15.49
C PHE A 30 -1.12 -8.86 -16.67
N ARG A 31 -0.38 -8.80 -17.77
CA ARG A 31 -0.83 -8.14 -19.01
C ARG A 31 -2.07 -8.77 -19.65
N ASP A 32 -2.46 -9.97 -19.22
CA ASP A 32 -3.66 -10.67 -19.70
C ASP A 32 -4.92 -10.26 -18.89
N LEU A 33 -4.78 -9.40 -17.87
CA LEU A 33 -5.90 -8.91 -17.05
C LEU A 33 -7.09 -8.39 -17.89
N PRO A 34 -6.89 -7.68 -19.01
CA PRO A 34 -7.99 -7.23 -19.88
C PRO A 34 -8.92 -8.35 -20.37
N GLU A 35 -8.43 -9.58 -20.51
CA GLU A 35 -9.23 -10.75 -20.97
C GLU A 35 -10.31 -11.16 -19.95
N TYR A 36 -10.18 -10.72 -18.70
CA TYR A 36 -11.10 -11.01 -17.59
C TYR A 36 -12.03 -9.84 -17.26
N LEU A 37 -11.93 -8.74 -17.99
CA LEU A 37 -12.76 -7.55 -17.83
C LEU A 37 -13.72 -7.38 -19.01
N THR A 38 -14.83 -6.69 -18.76
CA THR A 38 -15.80 -6.30 -19.77
C THR A 38 -15.98 -4.78 -19.81
N GLY A 39 -16.53 -4.26 -20.88
CA GLY A 39 -16.80 -2.81 -21.01
C GLY A 39 -17.82 -2.26 -19.99
N ARG A 40 -18.48 -3.12 -19.23
CA ARG A 40 -19.39 -2.73 -18.16
C ARG A 40 -18.69 -2.64 -16.79
N ASP A 41 -17.53 -3.27 -16.63
CA ASP A 41 -16.82 -3.32 -15.36
C ASP A 41 -16.20 -1.95 -14.99
N CYS A 42 -16.02 -1.71 -13.70
CA CYS A 42 -15.30 -0.58 -13.17
C CYS A 42 -14.09 -1.05 -12.37
N LEU A 43 -12.90 -0.68 -12.82
CA LEU A 43 -11.65 -0.92 -12.10
C LEU A 43 -11.43 0.21 -11.08
N VAL A 44 -11.32 -0.11 -9.79
CA VAL A 44 -11.10 0.88 -8.73
C VAL A 44 -9.67 0.83 -8.25
N ILE A 45 -8.92 1.94 -8.45
CA ILE A 45 -7.49 2.04 -8.18
C ILE A 45 -7.19 3.06 -7.07
N ASN A 46 -6.20 2.77 -6.23
CA ASN A 46 -5.75 3.68 -5.18
C ASN A 46 -4.62 4.59 -5.69
N ARG A 47 -4.94 5.89 -5.92
CA ARG A 47 -4.00 6.89 -6.46
C ARG A 47 -3.08 7.54 -5.41
N THR A 48 -3.00 6.95 -4.20
CA THR A 48 -2.06 7.45 -3.20
C THR A 48 -0.62 7.40 -3.71
N ARG A 49 0.17 8.42 -3.35
CA ARG A 49 1.60 8.51 -3.65
C ARG A 49 2.42 8.28 -2.39
N VAL A 50 3.38 7.36 -2.47
CA VAL A 50 4.34 7.12 -1.39
C VAL A 50 5.29 8.30 -1.28
N VAL A 51 5.41 8.85 -0.07
CA VAL A 51 6.41 9.88 0.24
C VAL A 51 7.75 9.22 0.58
N PRO A 52 8.91 9.85 0.31
CA PRO A 52 10.23 9.31 0.63
C PRO A 52 10.50 9.41 2.14
N ALA A 53 9.69 8.69 2.92
CA ALA A 53 9.59 8.82 4.38
C ALA A 53 10.81 8.31 5.16
N LYS A 54 11.64 7.44 4.56
CA LYS A 54 12.83 6.89 5.23
C LYS A 54 13.99 7.86 5.14
N PHE A 55 14.60 8.22 6.27
CA PHE A 55 15.73 9.14 6.32
C PHE A 55 16.82 8.68 7.29
N THR A 56 18.00 9.29 7.20
CA THR A 56 19.09 9.09 8.15
C THR A 56 19.45 10.42 8.78
N ALA A 57 19.47 10.45 10.11
CA ALA A 57 19.98 11.56 10.91
C ALA A 57 21.39 11.23 11.44
N TYR A 58 22.23 12.25 11.56
CA TYR A 58 23.63 12.11 11.94
C TYR A 58 23.93 12.85 13.23
N ARG A 59 24.56 12.16 14.15
CA ARG A 59 25.12 12.75 15.36
C ARG A 59 26.33 13.62 15.03
N ARG A 60 26.69 14.56 15.91
CA ARG A 60 27.92 15.32 15.78
C ARG A 60 29.19 14.44 15.75
N SER A 61 29.13 13.27 16.40
CA SER A 61 30.20 12.27 16.40
C SER A 61 30.28 11.44 15.11
N GLY A 62 29.38 11.67 14.14
CA GLY A 62 29.26 10.87 12.91
C GLY A 62 28.35 9.65 13.04
N GLY A 63 27.89 9.33 14.25
CA GLY A 63 26.95 8.22 14.47
C GLY A 63 25.63 8.45 13.71
N ARG A 64 25.04 7.35 13.19
CA ARG A 64 23.82 7.37 12.37
C ARG A 64 22.61 6.91 13.16
N ILE A 65 21.46 7.51 12.87
CA ILE A 65 20.16 7.15 13.41
C ILE A 65 19.19 7.05 12.24
N GLY A 66 18.68 5.85 12.00
CA GLY A 66 17.62 5.65 11.02
C GLY A 66 16.32 6.25 11.51
N GLY A 67 15.64 6.99 10.62
CA GLY A 67 14.33 7.57 10.90
C GLY A 67 13.32 7.21 9.83
N LEU A 68 12.06 7.17 10.22
CA LEU A 68 10.91 7.04 9.35
C LEU A 68 9.90 8.12 9.71
N PHE A 69 9.64 9.01 8.78
CA PHE A 69 8.62 10.06 8.92
C PHE A 69 7.22 9.41 8.97
N VAL A 70 6.39 9.89 9.89
CA VAL A 70 5.01 9.42 10.06
C VAL A 70 4.03 10.51 9.64
N GLN A 71 4.13 11.69 10.24
CA GLN A 71 3.26 12.83 9.94
C GLN A 71 3.91 14.16 10.30
N GLU A 72 3.39 15.24 9.74
CA GLU A 72 3.70 16.60 10.08
C GLU A 72 2.55 17.23 10.87
N ASP A 73 2.83 17.67 12.10
CA ASP A 73 1.85 18.25 13.01
C ASP A 73 1.87 19.80 12.97
N GLY A 74 2.55 20.36 12.01
CA GLY A 74 2.74 21.78 11.76
C GLY A 74 4.17 22.07 11.33
N PRO A 75 4.48 23.26 10.80
CA PRO A 75 5.77 23.57 10.20
C PRO A 75 6.94 23.15 11.09
N GLY A 76 7.77 22.24 10.57
CA GLY A 76 8.93 21.68 11.26
C GLY A 76 8.62 20.83 12.51
N ARG A 77 7.38 20.49 12.80
CA ARG A 77 7.01 19.55 13.86
C ARG A 77 6.59 18.23 13.27
N TRP A 78 7.37 17.18 13.50
CA TRP A 78 7.13 15.88 12.94
C TRP A 78 6.95 14.83 14.03
N THR A 79 6.08 13.88 13.77
CA THR A 79 6.10 12.57 14.41
C THR A 79 6.90 11.62 13.54
N VAL A 80 7.90 10.94 14.12
CA VAL A 80 8.81 10.02 13.43
C VAL A 80 9.00 8.74 14.23
N LEU A 81 9.38 7.64 13.57
CA LEU A 81 9.97 6.48 14.25
C LEU A 81 11.49 6.58 14.16
N LEU A 82 12.19 6.47 15.29
CA LEU A 82 13.65 6.52 15.35
C LEU A 82 14.22 5.17 15.80
N ALA A 83 15.12 4.62 15.01
CA ALA A 83 15.89 3.44 15.39
C ALA A 83 16.80 3.79 16.60
N GLY A 84 16.59 3.10 17.74
CA GLY A 84 17.34 3.39 18.95
C GLY A 84 17.01 4.74 19.60
N ALA A 85 15.75 5.16 19.54
CA ALA A 85 15.24 6.40 20.13
C ALA A 85 15.71 6.66 21.57
N GLY A 86 15.79 5.61 22.42
CA GLY A 86 16.26 5.71 23.81
C GLY A 86 17.71 6.21 23.96
N ARG A 87 18.51 6.16 22.91
CA ARG A 87 19.91 6.63 22.91
C ARG A 87 20.08 8.06 22.43
N VAL A 88 19.01 8.72 21.94
CA VAL A 88 19.04 10.13 21.50
C VAL A 88 18.77 11.01 22.70
N LYS A 89 19.68 11.93 23.02
CA LYS A 89 19.48 12.86 24.13
C LYS A 89 18.54 14.01 23.67
N GLU A 90 17.72 14.55 24.59
CA GLU A 90 16.82 15.68 24.28
C GLU A 90 17.57 16.96 23.89
N THR A 91 18.78 17.11 24.44
CA THR A 91 19.67 18.25 24.11
C THR A 91 20.45 18.03 22.81
N GLU A 92 20.36 16.84 22.18
CA GLU A 92 21.15 16.50 21.02
C GLU A 92 20.49 17.02 19.75
N ARG A 93 21.26 17.77 18.95
CA ARG A 93 20.86 18.15 17.61
C ARG A 93 21.47 17.20 16.60
N LEU A 94 20.61 16.56 15.81
CA LEU A 94 21.00 15.63 14.76
C LEU A 94 20.96 16.37 13.42
N ARG A 95 21.97 16.18 12.59
CA ARG A 95 21.99 16.74 11.23
C ARG A 95 21.17 15.87 10.28
N LEU A 96 20.45 16.48 9.35
CA LEU A 96 19.73 15.83 8.27
C LEU A 96 20.38 16.18 6.94
N GLY A 97 20.51 15.18 6.06
CA GLY A 97 21.10 15.36 4.74
C GLY A 97 22.54 15.91 4.78
N ASP A 98 22.78 16.96 4.02
CA ASP A 98 24.05 17.71 3.97
C ASP A 98 24.28 18.63 5.18
N GLY A 99 23.30 18.73 6.09
CA GLY A 99 23.34 19.60 7.25
C GLY A 99 22.54 20.88 7.12
N ARG A 100 21.82 21.08 6.02
CA ARG A 100 20.87 22.19 5.85
C ARG A 100 19.80 22.19 6.93
N TRP A 101 19.35 21.02 7.34
CA TRP A 101 18.37 20.86 8.42
C TRP A 101 18.97 20.16 9.62
N THR A 102 18.45 20.51 10.79
CA THR A 102 18.71 19.80 12.05
C THR A 102 17.41 19.29 12.64
N MET A 103 17.52 18.21 13.39
CA MET A 103 16.41 17.58 14.09
C MET A 103 16.73 17.53 15.58
N ALA A 104 15.79 17.98 16.43
CA ALA A 104 15.85 17.87 17.87
C ALA A 104 14.70 17.04 18.39
N LEU A 105 14.96 16.16 19.36
CA LEU A 105 13.94 15.38 20.05
C LEU A 105 13.15 16.30 20.99
N VAL A 106 11.81 16.27 20.88
CA VAL A 106 10.89 17.01 21.76
C VAL A 106 10.27 16.07 22.79
N ARG A 107 9.77 14.92 22.36
CA ARG A 107 9.12 13.95 23.23
C ARG A 107 9.35 12.54 22.69
N ARG A 108 9.47 11.57 23.60
CA ARG A 108 9.43 10.15 23.27
C ARG A 108 8.03 9.59 23.50
N GLY A 109 7.55 8.85 22.54
CA GLY A 109 6.37 8.00 22.64
C GLY A 109 6.75 6.53 22.71
N ASP A 110 5.74 5.69 22.53
CA ASP A 110 5.90 4.22 22.58
C ASP A 110 6.46 3.67 21.26
N ARG A 111 7.05 2.46 21.35
CA ARG A 111 7.53 1.68 20.19
C ARG A 111 8.45 2.45 19.23
N GLY A 112 9.24 3.38 19.74
CA GLY A 112 10.19 4.19 18.96
C GLY A 112 9.60 5.44 18.30
N ALA A 113 8.32 5.72 18.53
CA ALA A 113 7.71 6.99 18.12
C ALA A 113 8.33 8.16 18.87
N CYS A 114 8.56 9.25 18.17
CA CYS A 114 9.15 10.46 18.72
C CYS A 114 8.53 11.69 18.07
N ASP A 115 8.21 12.69 18.88
CA ASP A 115 7.94 14.03 18.36
C ASP A 115 9.29 14.76 18.24
N VAL A 116 9.54 15.33 17.09
CA VAL A 116 10.79 16.02 16.79
C VAL A 116 10.51 17.40 16.20
N ARG A 117 11.50 18.30 16.36
CA ARG A 117 11.50 19.61 15.71
C ARG A 117 12.59 19.64 14.65
N ILE A 118 12.21 20.10 13.47
CA ILE A 118 13.12 20.34 12.33
C ILE A 118 13.42 21.83 12.24
N GLU A 119 14.67 22.19 12.05
CA GLU A 119 15.13 23.57 11.89
C GLU A 119 16.07 23.67 10.68
N PRO A 120 15.83 24.62 9.74
CA PRO A 120 14.66 25.49 9.66
C PRO A 120 13.35 24.73 9.45
N PRO A 121 12.19 25.33 9.79
CA PRO A 121 10.88 24.67 9.76
C PRO A 121 10.26 24.63 8.34
N ASP A 122 11.01 24.09 7.40
CA ASP A 122 10.51 23.85 6.04
C ASP A 122 9.43 22.75 6.06
N ALA A 123 8.52 22.80 5.10
CA ALA A 123 7.48 21.76 4.94
C ALA A 123 8.11 20.38 4.78
N ALA A 124 7.51 19.37 5.41
CA ALA A 124 8.03 17.99 5.39
C ALA A 124 8.26 17.47 3.97
N ALA A 125 7.37 17.81 3.03
CA ALA A 125 7.53 17.43 1.62
C ALA A 125 8.86 17.93 1.01
N VAL A 126 9.27 19.17 1.30
CA VAL A 126 10.53 19.75 0.80
C VAL A 126 11.74 19.05 1.41
N VAL A 127 11.71 18.86 2.72
CA VAL A 127 12.80 18.20 3.43
C VAL A 127 12.96 16.76 2.96
N LEU A 128 11.88 15.98 2.99
CA LEU A 128 11.88 14.58 2.63
C LEU A 128 12.24 14.35 1.15
N GLU A 129 11.82 15.24 0.25
CA GLU A 129 12.22 15.13 -1.17
C GLU A 129 13.75 15.16 -1.31
N THR A 130 14.43 15.94 -0.48
CA THR A 130 15.88 16.11 -0.50
C THR A 130 16.64 14.98 0.21
N ILE A 131 16.19 14.61 1.43
CA ILE A 131 16.94 13.68 2.29
C ILE A 131 16.35 12.26 2.31
N GLY A 132 15.13 12.10 1.81
CA GLY A 132 14.35 10.89 1.97
C GLY A 132 14.66 9.81 0.94
N ALA A 133 14.37 8.58 1.34
CA ALA A 133 14.42 7.39 0.50
C ALA A 133 13.07 6.66 0.55
N ALA A 134 12.85 5.76 -0.42
CA ALA A 134 11.66 4.91 -0.44
C ALA A 134 11.55 4.11 0.87
N PRO A 135 10.41 4.15 1.57
CA PRO A 135 10.19 3.41 2.81
C PRO A 135 9.84 1.95 2.52
N LEU A 136 10.80 1.22 1.94
CA LEU A 136 10.61 -0.20 1.60
C LEU A 136 10.30 -1.02 2.85
N PRO A 137 9.42 -2.03 2.73
CA PRO A 137 9.14 -2.97 3.81
C PRO A 137 10.41 -3.72 4.27
N PRO A 138 10.47 -4.15 5.53
CA PRO A 138 11.68 -4.77 6.09
C PRO A 138 12.09 -6.09 5.41
N TYR A 139 11.18 -6.79 4.76
CA TYR A 139 11.47 -8.01 4.02
C TYR A 139 12.13 -7.75 2.65
N ILE A 140 12.12 -6.52 2.13
CA ILE A 140 12.94 -6.09 1.00
C ILE A 140 14.27 -5.62 1.55
N GLN A 141 15.26 -6.48 1.45
CA GLN A 141 16.58 -6.21 2.03
C GLN A 141 17.34 -5.20 1.17
N ARG A 142 17.77 -4.13 1.82
CA ARG A 142 18.62 -3.10 1.23
C ARG A 142 19.74 -2.76 2.20
N SER A 143 20.95 -2.61 1.67
CA SER A 143 22.12 -2.23 2.43
C SER A 143 22.56 -0.81 2.08
N GLU A 144 23.35 -0.20 2.93
CA GLU A 144 23.96 1.09 2.64
C GLU A 144 25.02 1.03 1.54
N ARG A 145 25.52 -0.18 1.25
CA ARG A 145 26.49 -0.44 0.18
C ARG A 145 25.80 -0.63 -1.18
N ASP A 146 24.48 -0.69 -1.22
CA ASP A 146 23.76 -0.80 -2.47
C ASP A 146 24.02 0.43 -3.35
N PRO A 147 24.16 0.23 -4.67
CA PRO A 147 24.36 1.32 -5.62
C PRO A 147 23.29 2.42 -5.49
N ILE A 148 23.69 3.67 -5.74
CA ILE A 148 22.76 4.82 -5.72
C ILE A 148 21.64 4.61 -6.75
N GLU A 149 21.96 3.99 -7.87
CA GLU A 149 21.01 3.64 -8.94
C GLU A 149 19.90 2.72 -8.43
N LEU A 150 20.21 1.75 -7.56
CA LEU A 150 19.21 0.88 -6.97
C LEU A 150 18.24 1.66 -6.05
N ARG A 151 18.76 2.64 -5.29
CA ARG A 151 17.91 3.47 -4.42
C ARG A 151 16.99 4.39 -5.23
N LYS A 152 17.50 4.94 -6.35
CA LYS A 152 16.68 5.70 -7.31
C LYS A 152 15.60 4.82 -7.93
N LEU A 153 15.99 3.63 -8.36
CA LEU A 153 15.08 2.62 -8.91
C LEU A 153 13.99 2.23 -7.89
N ASP A 154 14.34 2.01 -6.62
CA ASP A 154 13.36 1.70 -5.57
C ASP A 154 12.36 2.85 -5.37
N ARG A 155 12.81 4.11 -5.44
CA ARG A 155 11.93 5.28 -5.33
C ARG A 155 10.91 5.35 -6.48
N GLU A 156 11.34 4.97 -7.68
CA GLU A 156 10.48 4.90 -8.86
C GLU A 156 9.58 3.66 -8.85
N ARG A 157 10.13 2.50 -8.47
CA ARG A 157 9.46 1.21 -8.58
C ARG A 157 8.51 0.91 -7.41
N TYR A 158 8.79 1.45 -6.22
CA TYR A 158 7.89 1.32 -5.07
C TYR A 158 6.77 2.37 -5.13
N GLN A 159 6.16 2.50 -6.33
CA GLN A 159 5.13 3.47 -6.68
C GLN A 159 4.27 2.92 -7.81
N THR A 160 2.97 3.26 -7.83
CA THR A 160 2.11 2.98 -8.97
C THR A 160 2.34 4.01 -10.08
N VAL A 161 2.07 3.64 -11.34
CA VAL A 161 2.20 4.57 -12.48
C VAL A 161 1.14 5.68 -12.49
N TYR A 162 0.12 5.55 -11.64
CA TYR A 162 -0.98 6.51 -11.48
C TYR A 162 -0.98 7.19 -10.09
N ALA A 163 0.14 7.11 -9.36
CA ALA A 163 0.27 7.76 -8.06
C ALA A 163 0.21 9.29 -8.18
N GLU A 164 -0.71 9.91 -7.44
CA GLU A 164 -0.99 11.34 -7.54
C GLU A 164 -0.96 12.03 -6.17
N THR A 165 -1.76 11.57 -5.20
CA THR A 165 -1.98 12.23 -3.91
C THR A 165 -0.92 11.80 -2.87
N PRO A 166 0.04 12.67 -2.47
CA PRO A 166 1.08 12.32 -1.50
C PRO A 166 0.49 12.05 -0.11
N GLY A 167 1.10 11.11 0.65
CA GLY A 167 0.74 10.86 2.05
C GLY A 167 0.95 9.42 2.51
N ALA A 168 1.14 8.47 1.62
CA ALA A 168 1.37 7.07 2.00
C ALA A 168 2.83 6.80 2.39
N ILE A 169 3.00 5.89 3.35
CA ILE A 169 4.31 5.33 3.74
C ILE A 169 4.56 3.99 3.03
N ALA A 170 3.50 3.33 2.55
CA ALA A 170 3.63 2.12 1.76
C ALA A 170 2.84 2.22 0.45
N ALA A 171 3.33 1.56 -0.60
CA ALA A 171 2.67 1.53 -1.89
C ALA A 171 1.44 0.60 -1.88
N PRO A 172 0.36 0.92 -2.62
CA PRO A 172 -0.72 -0.02 -2.92
C PRO A 172 -0.21 -1.07 -3.93
N THR A 173 0.43 -2.12 -3.42
CA THR A 173 1.34 -3.00 -4.16
C THR A 173 0.69 -3.73 -5.34
N ALA A 174 -0.60 -4.07 -5.27
CA ALA A 174 -1.33 -4.65 -6.40
C ALA A 174 -1.39 -3.70 -7.61
N GLY A 175 -1.38 -2.41 -7.36
CA GLY A 175 -1.33 -1.39 -8.41
C GLY A 175 0.03 -1.23 -9.09
N MET A 176 1.10 -1.75 -8.49
CA MET A 176 2.45 -1.62 -9.06
C MET A 176 2.65 -2.49 -10.31
N HIS A 177 1.78 -3.46 -10.55
CA HIS A 177 1.82 -4.31 -11.75
C HIS A 177 1.32 -3.59 -13.01
N PHE A 178 0.58 -2.49 -12.87
CA PHE A 178 0.05 -1.77 -14.01
C PHE A 178 1.14 -0.97 -14.72
N THR A 179 1.00 -0.91 -16.05
CA THR A 179 1.73 0.00 -16.93
C THR A 179 0.75 1.03 -17.49
N PRO A 180 1.21 2.20 -17.96
CA PRO A 180 0.34 3.16 -18.64
C PRO A 180 -0.36 2.53 -19.86
N GLU A 181 0.35 1.67 -20.59
CA GLU A 181 -0.18 0.96 -21.74
C GLU A 181 -1.31 -0.03 -21.35
N LEU A 182 -1.13 -0.80 -20.27
CA LEU A 182 -2.18 -1.71 -19.80
C LEU A 182 -3.45 -0.95 -19.38
N LEU A 183 -3.31 0.20 -18.70
CA LEU A 183 -4.45 1.05 -18.35
C LEU A 183 -5.14 1.63 -19.57
N ARG A 184 -4.38 2.02 -20.60
CA ARG A 184 -4.93 2.47 -21.87
C ARG A 184 -5.75 1.36 -22.54
N ARG A 185 -5.20 0.13 -22.64
CA ARG A 185 -5.91 -1.02 -23.20
C ARG A 185 -7.22 -1.30 -22.46
N ILE A 186 -7.22 -1.26 -21.13
CA ILE A 186 -8.42 -1.46 -20.32
C ILE A 186 -9.50 -0.42 -20.65
N ARG A 187 -9.12 0.87 -20.80
CA ARG A 187 -10.06 1.94 -21.12
C ARG A 187 -10.55 1.89 -22.54
N GLU A 188 -9.64 1.78 -23.51
CA GLU A 188 -9.92 2.03 -24.94
C GLU A 188 -10.32 0.75 -25.67
N GLU A 189 -9.72 -0.40 -25.34
CA GLU A 189 -9.96 -1.65 -26.07
C GLU A 189 -11.05 -2.49 -25.39
N VAL A 190 -11.03 -2.58 -24.04
CA VAL A 190 -12.08 -3.27 -23.28
C VAL A 190 -13.31 -2.38 -23.07
N GLY A 191 -13.11 -1.07 -22.91
CA GLY A 191 -14.15 -0.10 -22.59
C GLY A 191 -14.52 -0.06 -21.10
N ALA A 192 -13.73 -0.72 -20.23
CA ALA A 192 -13.97 -0.70 -18.80
C ALA A 192 -13.65 0.68 -18.20
N SER A 193 -14.51 1.14 -17.28
CA SER A 193 -14.30 2.39 -16.57
C SER A 193 -13.23 2.26 -15.50
N ILE A 194 -12.59 3.36 -15.12
CA ILE A 194 -11.63 3.42 -14.02
C ILE A 194 -12.08 4.51 -13.05
N ALA A 195 -12.26 4.15 -11.79
CA ALA A 195 -12.54 5.07 -10.69
C ALA A 195 -11.34 5.08 -9.72
N ASN A 196 -11.19 6.19 -9.00
CA ASN A 196 -10.05 6.40 -8.12
C ASN A 196 -10.52 6.47 -6.66
N VAL A 197 -9.73 5.90 -5.79
CA VAL A 197 -9.81 6.11 -4.35
C VAL A 197 -8.46 6.62 -3.85
N VAL A 198 -8.44 7.21 -2.66
CA VAL A 198 -7.22 7.47 -1.92
C VAL A 198 -7.31 6.73 -0.58
N LEU A 199 -6.30 5.98 -0.25
CA LEU A 199 -6.04 5.51 1.11
C LEU A 199 -4.55 5.63 1.34
N HIS A 200 -4.17 6.47 2.31
CA HIS A 200 -2.76 6.61 2.70
C HIS A 200 -2.36 5.45 3.58
N VAL A 201 -1.65 4.51 2.98
CA VAL A 201 -1.19 3.30 3.69
C VAL A 201 -0.15 3.70 4.74
N GLY A 202 -0.46 3.40 5.99
CA GLY A 202 0.38 3.70 7.14
C GLY A 202 1.30 2.53 7.54
N LEU A 203 1.99 2.73 8.66
CA LEU A 203 2.95 1.77 9.22
C LEU A 203 2.33 0.45 9.66
N GLY A 204 1.06 0.47 10.06
CA GLY A 204 0.35 -0.71 10.55
C GLY A 204 0.33 -1.88 9.57
N THR A 205 0.41 -1.59 8.26
CA THR A 205 0.43 -2.62 7.22
C THR A 205 1.65 -3.57 7.31
N PHE A 206 2.73 -3.15 7.97
CA PHE A 206 3.94 -3.96 8.16
C PHE A 206 4.05 -4.59 9.54
N GLN A 207 3.11 -4.32 10.43
CA GLN A 207 3.11 -4.92 11.76
C GLN A 207 2.47 -6.31 11.69
N PRO A 208 3.11 -7.33 12.26
CA PRO A 208 2.51 -8.65 12.37
C PRO A 208 1.31 -8.60 13.33
N VAL A 209 0.38 -9.51 13.11
CA VAL A 209 -0.68 -9.76 14.08
C VAL A 209 -0.07 -10.50 15.27
N GLU A 210 -0.13 -9.87 16.46
CA GLU A 210 0.46 -10.40 17.70
C GLU A 210 -0.63 -10.97 18.65
N VAL A 211 -1.89 -10.98 18.23
CA VAL A 211 -3.03 -11.44 19.01
C VAL A 211 -3.54 -12.77 18.48
N GLU A 212 -4.04 -13.63 19.37
CA GLU A 212 -4.66 -14.92 18.98
C GLU A 212 -6.02 -14.70 18.30
N ASP A 213 -6.80 -13.76 18.80
CA ASP A 213 -8.08 -13.35 18.20
C ASP A 213 -7.88 -12.07 17.38
N LEU A 214 -8.01 -12.19 16.06
CA LEU A 214 -7.83 -11.07 15.14
C LEU A 214 -8.81 -9.91 15.41
N ALA A 215 -9.99 -10.18 15.97
CA ALA A 215 -10.94 -9.14 16.34
C ALA A 215 -10.39 -8.17 17.41
N GLN A 216 -9.38 -8.60 18.18
CA GLN A 216 -8.69 -7.78 19.18
C GLN A 216 -7.47 -7.03 18.60
N HIS A 217 -7.15 -7.23 17.31
CA HIS A 217 -6.02 -6.55 16.69
C HIS A 217 -6.28 -5.04 16.57
N PRO A 218 -5.41 -4.18 17.13
CA PRO A 218 -5.58 -2.74 17.05
C PRO A 218 -5.25 -2.26 15.63
N MET A 219 -6.28 -2.05 14.82
CA MET A 219 -6.11 -1.47 13.48
C MET A 219 -5.66 -0.01 13.59
N HIS A 220 -4.61 0.32 12.86
CA HIS A 220 -4.20 1.72 12.69
C HIS A 220 -5.21 2.44 11.80
N LYS A 221 -5.55 3.67 12.19
CA LYS A 221 -6.39 4.53 11.36
C LYS A 221 -5.59 5.02 10.15
N GLU A 222 -6.20 4.90 8.97
CA GLU A 222 -5.63 5.36 7.70
C GLU A 222 -6.60 6.36 7.06
N TRP A 223 -6.05 7.47 6.58
CA TRP A 223 -6.86 8.48 5.90
C TRP A 223 -7.28 7.98 4.52
N TYR A 224 -8.56 8.17 4.20
CA TYR A 224 -9.12 7.77 2.92
C TYR A 224 -9.99 8.87 2.30
N SER A 225 -10.22 8.77 0.99
CA SER A 225 -11.17 9.59 0.24
C SER A 225 -11.70 8.84 -0.97
N LEU A 226 -13.01 9.02 -1.21
CA LEU A 226 -13.71 8.62 -2.41
C LEU A 226 -14.56 9.81 -2.88
N GLY A 227 -14.26 10.32 -4.08
CA GLY A 227 -14.91 11.51 -4.64
C GLY A 227 -16.27 11.23 -5.30
N PRO A 228 -17.09 12.28 -5.52
CA PRO A 228 -18.42 12.13 -6.12
C PRO A 228 -18.38 11.60 -7.56
N ASP A 229 -17.41 12.02 -8.39
CA ASP A 229 -17.29 11.58 -9.78
C ASP A 229 -16.89 10.09 -9.85
N ASP A 230 -16.05 9.64 -8.92
CA ASP A 230 -15.64 8.25 -8.82
C ASP A 230 -16.82 7.37 -8.35
N VAL A 231 -17.62 7.83 -7.37
CA VAL A 231 -18.87 7.16 -6.98
C VAL A 231 -19.83 7.06 -8.17
N ALA A 232 -20.06 8.16 -8.88
CA ALA A 232 -20.94 8.16 -10.06
C ALA A 232 -20.45 7.19 -11.14
N THR A 233 -19.13 7.04 -11.30
CA THR A 233 -18.53 6.10 -12.26
C THR A 233 -18.77 4.65 -11.83
N ILE A 234 -18.59 4.34 -10.56
CA ILE A 234 -18.84 3.00 -9.99
C ILE A 234 -20.32 2.64 -10.10
N GLU A 235 -21.22 3.55 -9.71
CA GLU A 235 -22.66 3.31 -9.75
C GLU A 235 -23.20 3.13 -11.18
N ARG A 236 -22.65 3.83 -12.15
CA ARG A 236 -22.98 3.59 -13.59
C ARG A 236 -22.59 2.19 -14.04
N ALA A 237 -21.41 1.72 -13.64
CA ALA A 237 -20.97 0.37 -13.96
C ALA A 237 -21.91 -0.67 -13.33
N ARG A 238 -22.27 -0.50 -12.06
CA ARG A 238 -23.24 -1.36 -11.37
C ARG A 238 -24.62 -1.37 -12.04
N ALA A 239 -25.14 -0.18 -12.38
CA ALA A 239 -26.43 -0.05 -13.05
C ALA A 239 -26.46 -0.72 -14.43
N SER A 240 -25.32 -0.84 -15.11
CA SER A 240 -25.17 -1.58 -16.37
C SER A 240 -24.95 -3.08 -16.21
N GLY A 241 -24.99 -3.61 -14.98
CA GLY A 241 -24.71 -5.01 -14.66
C GLY A 241 -23.23 -5.37 -14.73
N GLY A 242 -22.34 -4.41 -14.62
CA GLY A 242 -20.90 -4.59 -14.52
C GLY A 242 -20.43 -4.84 -13.09
N ARG A 243 -19.19 -5.31 -12.95
CA ARG A 243 -18.55 -5.60 -11.67
C ARG A 243 -17.69 -4.44 -11.20
N VAL A 244 -17.60 -4.26 -9.89
CA VAL A 244 -16.60 -3.41 -9.23
C VAL A 244 -15.36 -4.23 -8.92
N VAL A 245 -14.28 -3.99 -9.66
CA VAL A 245 -13.01 -4.72 -9.56
C VAL A 245 -12.01 -3.88 -8.77
N ALA A 246 -11.84 -4.18 -7.51
CA ALA A 246 -10.91 -3.45 -6.63
C ALA A 246 -9.46 -3.85 -6.87
N VAL A 247 -8.58 -2.87 -7.10
CA VAL A 247 -7.14 -3.10 -7.21
C VAL A 247 -6.48 -2.87 -5.84
N GLY A 248 -6.16 -3.96 -5.18
CA GLY A 248 -5.55 -4.01 -3.86
C GLY A 248 -6.56 -3.97 -2.71
N THR A 249 -6.15 -4.57 -1.60
CA THR A 249 -6.91 -4.57 -0.34
C THR A 249 -7.21 -3.17 0.18
N THR A 250 -6.39 -2.17 -0.20
CA THR A 250 -6.61 -0.76 0.14
C THR A 250 -7.85 -0.20 -0.57
N SER A 251 -8.04 -0.50 -1.85
CA SER A 251 -9.25 -0.10 -2.60
C SER A 251 -10.49 -0.77 -2.03
N VAL A 252 -10.40 -2.06 -1.69
CA VAL A 252 -11.48 -2.78 -1.00
C VAL A 252 -11.86 -2.07 0.30
N ARG A 253 -10.89 -1.73 1.16
CA ARG A 253 -11.18 -1.08 2.45
C ARG A 253 -11.85 0.27 2.28
N VAL A 254 -11.50 1.07 1.28
CA VAL A 254 -12.20 2.34 0.99
C VAL A 254 -13.63 2.08 0.54
N LEU A 255 -13.81 1.20 -0.44
CA LEU A 255 -15.13 0.86 -0.97
C LEU A 255 -16.07 0.37 0.15
N GLU A 256 -15.61 -0.58 0.93
CA GLU A 256 -16.42 -1.16 2.03
C GLU A 256 -16.65 -0.14 3.16
N THR A 257 -15.70 0.74 3.44
CA THR A 257 -15.93 1.84 4.40
C THR A 257 -17.03 2.78 3.92
N CYS A 258 -17.04 3.13 2.62
CA CYS A 258 -18.01 4.08 2.04
C CYS A 258 -19.38 3.46 1.77
N ALA A 259 -19.51 2.12 1.76
CA ALA A 259 -20.77 1.42 1.46
C ALA A 259 -21.52 0.89 2.69
N ARG A 260 -20.98 1.05 3.91
CA ARG A 260 -21.45 0.37 5.15
C ARG A 260 -22.88 0.66 5.57
N THR A 261 -23.47 1.80 5.26
CA THR A 261 -24.74 2.24 5.87
C THR A 261 -25.91 2.41 4.92
N GLU A 262 -25.71 2.99 3.76
CA GLU A 262 -26.82 3.34 2.85
C GLU A 262 -26.43 3.29 1.36
N GLY A 263 -25.52 2.36 0.98
CA GLY A 263 -24.95 2.29 -0.35
C GLY A 263 -23.70 3.16 -0.49
N LEU A 264 -23.05 3.09 -1.65
CA LEU A 264 -21.78 3.77 -1.89
C LEU A 264 -21.97 5.29 -1.99
N ARG A 265 -21.27 6.05 -1.13
CA ARG A 265 -21.36 7.51 -1.08
C ARG A 265 -19.99 8.18 -1.12
N PRO A 266 -19.88 9.41 -1.67
CA PRO A 266 -18.67 10.21 -1.56
C PRO A 266 -18.36 10.49 -0.09
N GLN A 267 -17.13 10.18 0.32
CA GLN A 267 -16.71 10.31 1.71
C GLN A 267 -15.20 10.47 1.83
N SER A 268 -14.76 11.20 2.85
CA SER A 268 -13.37 11.24 3.28
C SER A 268 -13.29 11.22 4.80
N GLY A 269 -12.20 10.68 5.32
CA GLY A 269 -12.02 10.56 6.77
C GLY A 269 -10.94 9.55 7.13
N TRP A 270 -11.11 8.97 8.31
CA TRP A 270 -10.19 7.96 8.83
C TRP A 270 -10.91 6.61 8.95
N THR A 271 -10.29 5.54 8.46
CA THR A 271 -10.81 4.18 8.57
C THR A 271 -9.86 3.28 9.34
N ASP A 272 -10.41 2.52 10.26
CA ASP A 272 -9.78 1.41 10.97
C ASP A 272 -10.48 0.08 10.64
N LEU A 273 -11.18 0.03 9.51
CA LEU A 273 -11.94 -1.15 9.09
C LEU A 273 -11.04 -2.37 9.00
N LEU A 274 -11.29 -3.33 9.87
CA LEU A 274 -10.78 -4.70 9.79
C LEU A 274 -11.80 -5.56 9.06
N ILE A 275 -11.37 -6.22 7.98
CA ILE A 275 -12.19 -7.18 7.25
C ILE A 275 -11.62 -8.57 7.52
N GLN A 276 -12.43 -9.44 8.12
CA GLN A 276 -12.10 -10.83 8.42
C GLN A 276 -13.37 -11.70 8.29
N PRO A 277 -13.24 -13.01 8.10
CA PRO A 277 -14.42 -13.89 8.08
C PRO A 277 -15.15 -13.93 9.44
N PRO A 278 -16.52 -13.93 9.47
CA PRO A 278 -17.37 -13.69 8.32
C PRO A 278 -17.52 -12.20 7.98
N TYR A 279 -17.55 -11.85 6.68
CA TYR A 279 -17.78 -10.47 6.23
C TYR A 279 -18.64 -10.47 4.97
N GLU A 280 -19.64 -9.60 4.92
CA GLU A 280 -20.49 -9.37 3.75
C GLU A 280 -19.96 -8.15 2.97
N PHE A 281 -19.54 -8.37 1.72
CA PHE A 281 -19.04 -7.30 0.85
C PHE A 281 -20.20 -6.58 0.17
N HIS A 282 -20.21 -5.25 0.27
CA HIS A 282 -21.28 -4.41 -0.28
C HIS A 282 -20.90 -3.66 -1.55
N ALA A 283 -19.60 -3.47 -1.79
CA ALA A 283 -19.10 -2.64 -2.87
C ALA A 283 -18.02 -3.29 -3.74
N THR A 284 -17.62 -4.53 -3.44
CA THR A 284 -16.51 -5.21 -4.13
C THR A 284 -16.99 -6.53 -4.73
N ASP A 285 -16.95 -6.66 -6.05
CA ASP A 285 -17.38 -7.87 -6.76
C ASP A 285 -16.20 -8.77 -7.14
N ALA A 286 -15.05 -8.18 -7.48
CA ALA A 286 -13.80 -8.87 -7.80
C ALA A 286 -12.60 -8.09 -7.27
N MET A 287 -11.45 -8.75 -7.09
CA MET A 287 -10.28 -8.13 -6.50
C MET A 287 -8.99 -8.56 -7.17
N VAL A 288 -8.13 -7.60 -7.49
CA VAL A 288 -6.71 -7.82 -7.80
C VAL A 288 -5.90 -7.63 -6.53
N THR A 289 -5.07 -8.59 -6.15
CA THR A 289 -4.24 -8.50 -4.93
C THR A 289 -2.89 -9.19 -5.10
N ASN A 290 -1.93 -8.90 -4.22
CA ASN A 290 -0.68 -9.67 -4.12
C ASN A 290 -0.87 -10.91 -3.23
N PHE A 291 0.13 -11.79 -3.22
CA PHE A 291 0.21 -12.86 -2.22
C PHE A 291 0.72 -12.28 -0.89
N HIS A 292 -0.08 -12.40 0.15
CA HIS A 292 0.17 -11.81 1.47
C HIS A 292 0.90 -12.75 2.42
N LEU A 293 1.45 -12.19 3.52
CA LEU A 293 2.06 -12.91 4.62
C LEU A 293 1.04 -13.74 5.39
N PRO A 294 1.45 -14.91 5.93
CA PRO A 294 0.75 -15.51 7.06
C PRO A 294 0.60 -14.48 8.20
N ASP A 295 -0.40 -14.66 9.04
CA ASP A 295 -0.66 -13.85 10.24
C ASP A 295 -0.74 -12.33 9.93
N SER A 296 -1.40 -11.98 8.83
CA SER A 296 -1.64 -10.60 8.43
C SER A 296 -3.13 -10.29 8.25
N THR A 297 -3.53 -9.08 8.60
CA THR A 297 -4.89 -8.57 8.35
C THR A 297 -5.26 -8.59 6.87
N LEU A 298 -4.27 -8.48 5.98
CA LEU A 298 -4.46 -8.53 4.53
C LEU A 298 -4.86 -9.93 4.06
N LEU A 299 -4.24 -10.98 4.61
CA LEU A 299 -4.63 -12.37 4.28
C LEU A 299 -6.01 -12.69 4.85
N ALA A 300 -6.35 -12.17 6.03
CA ALA A 300 -7.69 -12.31 6.60
C ALA A 300 -8.77 -11.69 5.70
N LEU A 301 -8.51 -10.53 5.10
CA LEU A 301 -9.40 -9.90 4.13
C LEU A 301 -9.59 -10.81 2.91
N VAL A 302 -8.52 -11.40 2.38
CA VAL A 302 -8.61 -12.32 1.24
C VAL A 302 -9.39 -13.59 1.62
N PHE A 303 -9.22 -14.11 2.83
CA PHE A 303 -10.03 -15.22 3.35
C PHE A 303 -11.52 -14.86 3.45
N ALA A 304 -11.82 -13.64 3.90
CA ALA A 304 -13.20 -13.16 3.96
C ALA A 304 -13.83 -13.06 2.56
N PHE A 305 -13.02 -12.68 1.54
CA PHE A 305 -13.50 -12.48 0.18
C PHE A 305 -13.71 -13.80 -0.60
N ALA A 306 -12.82 -14.77 -0.44
CA ALA A 306 -12.79 -15.95 -1.29
C ALA A 306 -12.85 -17.29 -0.54
N GLY A 307 -13.02 -17.25 0.78
CA GLY A 307 -13.01 -18.46 1.62
C GLY A 307 -11.61 -18.95 1.95
N ARG A 308 -11.42 -19.33 3.21
CA ARG A 308 -10.11 -19.71 3.76
C ARG A 308 -9.46 -20.87 3.03
N ASP A 309 -10.22 -21.97 2.84
CA ASP A 309 -9.66 -23.23 2.29
C ASP A 309 -9.31 -23.08 0.80
N ALA A 310 -10.14 -22.40 0.03
CA ALA A 310 -9.89 -22.12 -1.38
C ALA A 310 -8.63 -21.26 -1.56
N VAL A 311 -8.49 -20.20 -0.75
CA VAL A 311 -7.28 -19.36 -0.78
C VAL A 311 -6.04 -20.13 -0.36
N LEU A 312 -6.10 -20.97 0.69
CA LEU A 312 -4.96 -21.77 1.11
C LEU A 312 -4.54 -22.78 0.04
N ASN A 313 -5.49 -23.39 -0.67
CA ASN A 313 -5.19 -24.29 -1.79
C ASN A 313 -4.50 -23.53 -2.94
N ALA A 314 -5.02 -22.34 -3.32
CA ALA A 314 -4.38 -21.48 -4.31
C ALA A 314 -2.95 -21.06 -3.90
N TYR A 315 -2.72 -20.76 -2.62
CA TYR A 315 -1.39 -20.43 -2.10
C TYR A 315 -0.44 -21.63 -2.16
N ARG A 316 -0.90 -22.85 -1.81
CA ARG A 316 -0.07 -24.06 -1.95
C ARG A 316 0.32 -24.30 -3.41
N GLU A 317 -0.60 -24.10 -4.34
CA GLU A 317 -0.31 -24.21 -5.78
C GLU A 317 0.66 -23.12 -6.24
N ALA A 318 0.48 -21.88 -5.80
CA ALA A 318 1.40 -20.79 -6.07
C ALA A 318 2.83 -21.11 -5.59
N ILE A 319 2.95 -21.67 -4.38
CA ILE A 319 4.23 -22.10 -3.81
C ILE A 319 4.86 -23.21 -4.66
N ALA A 320 4.09 -24.24 -4.98
CA ALA A 320 4.57 -25.38 -5.79
C ALA A 320 5.05 -24.94 -7.18
N ARG A 321 4.39 -23.91 -7.77
CA ARG A 321 4.77 -23.34 -9.07
C ARG A 321 5.82 -22.23 -8.96
N GLY A 322 6.36 -21.95 -7.77
CA GLY A 322 7.41 -20.95 -7.56
C GLY A 322 6.95 -19.51 -7.80
N TYR A 323 5.71 -19.15 -7.51
CA TYR A 323 5.26 -17.76 -7.50
C TYR A 323 6.06 -16.93 -6.50
N ARG A 324 6.23 -15.65 -6.81
CA ARG A 324 6.89 -14.70 -5.94
C ARG A 324 5.87 -14.01 -5.04
N PHE A 325 6.24 -13.74 -3.82
CA PHE A 325 5.35 -13.25 -2.78
C PHE A 325 5.68 -11.81 -2.39
N TYR A 326 4.74 -11.12 -1.75
CA TYR A 326 4.78 -9.79 -1.16
C TYR A 326 4.83 -8.65 -2.18
N SER A 327 5.34 -7.47 -1.76
CA SER A 327 5.21 -6.20 -2.49
C SER A 327 5.68 -6.24 -3.95
N TYR A 328 6.81 -6.90 -4.22
CA TYR A 328 7.36 -7.06 -5.58
C TYR A 328 7.05 -8.43 -6.18
N GLY A 329 6.18 -9.18 -5.54
CA GLY A 329 5.78 -10.52 -5.96
C GLY A 329 4.88 -10.53 -7.18
N ASP A 330 4.18 -11.64 -7.33
CA ASP A 330 3.18 -11.88 -8.38
C ASP A 330 1.78 -11.52 -7.85
N ALA A 331 0.77 -11.53 -8.70
CA ALA A 331 -0.58 -11.11 -8.37
C ALA A 331 -1.60 -12.23 -8.44
N MET A 332 -2.73 -12.03 -7.78
CA MET A 332 -3.97 -12.79 -7.92
C MET A 332 -5.07 -11.88 -8.46
N LEU A 333 -5.93 -12.41 -9.33
CA LEU A 333 -7.26 -11.91 -9.63
C LEU A 333 -8.27 -12.87 -9.05
N ILE A 334 -9.16 -12.41 -8.19
CA ILE A 334 -10.23 -13.20 -7.57
C ILE A 334 -11.57 -12.71 -8.12
N LEU A 335 -12.28 -13.61 -8.80
CA LEU A 335 -13.54 -13.36 -9.51
C LEU A 335 -14.74 -13.91 -8.74
#